data_bde4698bf7b5735b1d7e47318da503d4
#
_entry.id   bde4698bf7b5735b1d7e47318da503d4
#
_cell.length_a   1.000
_cell.length_b   1.000
_cell.length_c   1.000
_cell.angle_alpha   90.00
_cell.angle_beta   90.00
_cell.angle_gamma   90.00
#
_symmetry.space_group_name_H-M   'P 1'
#
loop_
_entity.id
_entity.type
_entity.pdbx_description
1 polymer ?
#
loop_
_entity_poly.entity_id
_entity_poly.type
_entity_poly.pdbx_seq_one_letter_code
_entity_poly.pdbx_strand_id
1 'polypeptide(L)'
;MFHFFAKLSRMKYIDRWGLMHNTRKENLSEHSFESAVLAHALAVLRNERFGGGVSPERAALLALFHDATEIITGDMPTPVKYYNGALRKAYAEVEAVARDRLLALLPADLQPVYDPLLSEGRTGSPEDQALIPLVKAADKLSALIKCVEERRMGNTEFVQAEAAMRESLRQMALPEVACFLSEFLPSYSLSLDEQE
;
A
#
# COMPACT_ATOMS: atom_id res chain seq x y z
N MET A 1 15.69 19.36 18.16
CA MET A 1 15.52 17.89 18.14
C MET A 1 14.53 17.57 17.05
N PHE A 2 14.78 16.55 16.22
CA PHE A 2 13.92 16.16 15.08
C PHE A 2 13.16 14.88 15.41
N HIS A 3 11.88 14.82 15.08
CA HIS A 3 10.97 13.77 15.58
C HIS A 3 10.43 12.86 14.48
N PHE A 4 10.82 13.06 13.23
CA PHE A 4 10.28 12.34 12.06
C PHE A 4 10.29 10.81 12.23
N PHE A 5 11.45 10.23 12.49
CA PHE A 5 11.58 8.77 12.59
C PHE A 5 10.85 8.19 13.81
N ALA A 6 10.87 8.92 14.94
CA ALA A 6 10.10 8.52 16.12
C ALA A 6 8.58 8.59 15.84
N LYS A 7 8.13 9.57 15.06
CA LYS A 7 6.74 9.67 14.62
C LYS A 7 6.40 8.55 13.63
N LEU A 8 7.24 8.30 12.62
CA LEU A 8 7.06 7.24 11.63
C LEU A 8 6.93 5.86 12.29
N SER A 9 7.72 5.57 13.33
CA SER A 9 7.64 4.28 14.03
C SER A 9 6.29 4.04 14.73
N ARG A 10 5.39 5.02 14.77
CA ARG A 10 4.03 4.87 15.32
C ARG A 10 3.06 4.17 14.36
N MET A 11 3.42 3.95 13.11
CA MET A 11 2.65 3.13 12.17
C MET A 11 2.26 1.77 12.75
N LYS A 12 3.13 1.19 13.59
CA LYS A 12 2.86 -0.09 14.29
C LYS A 12 1.70 -0.05 15.31
N TYR A 13 1.19 1.14 15.67
CA TYR A 13 0.07 1.31 16.61
C TYR A 13 -1.26 1.61 15.92
N ILE A 14 -1.28 1.68 14.60
CA ILE A 14 -2.47 1.98 13.82
C ILE A 14 -2.93 0.69 13.16
N ASP A 15 -4.04 0.15 13.69
CA ASP A 15 -4.67 -1.05 13.16
C ASP A 15 -5.44 -0.69 11.88
N ARG A 16 -5.33 -1.55 10.86
CA ARG A 16 -6.13 -1.52 9.64
C ARG A 16 -7.40 -2.35 9.81
N TRP A 17 -8.34 -2.22 8.86
CA TRP A 17 -9.59 -2.98 8.87
C TRP A 17 -10.44 -2.76 10.13
N GLY A 18 -10.42 -1.54 10.68
CA GLY A 18 -11.01 -1.21 11.97
C GLY A 18 -12.54 -1.39 12.09
N LEU A 19 -13.25 -1.54 10.96
CA LEU A 19 -14.69 -1.84 10.94
C LEU A 19 -15.02 -3.33 10.83
N MET A 20 -14.00 -4.19 10.64
CA MET A 20 -14.18 -5.61 10.38
C MET A 20 -13.68 -6.45 11.57
N HIS A 21 -14.34 -7.57 11.80
CA HIS A 21 -13.85 -8.56 12.76
C HIS A 21 -12.70 -9.33 12.15
N ASN A 22 -11.49 -9.09 12.65
CA ASN A 22 -10.25 -9.72 12.17
C ASN A 22 -9.92 -10.94 13.02
N THR A 23 -9.50 -12.05 12.40
CA THR A 23 -8.87 -13.18 13.12
C THR A 23 -7.45 -12.84 13.53
N ARG A 24 -6.71 -12.10 12.70
CA ARG A 24 -5.41 -11.55 13.00
C ARG A 24 -5.41 -10.05 12.70
N LYS A 25 -5.03 -9.23 13.67
CA LYS A 25 -4.83 -7.80 13.45
C LYS A 25 -3.67 -7.54 12.49
N GLU A 26 -3.83 -6.54 11.65
CA GLU A 26 -2.80 -5.99 10.78
C GLU A 26 -2.62 -4.52 11.13
N ASN A 27 -1.38 -4.06 11.25
CA ASN A 27 -1.07 -2.64 11.45
C ASN A 27 -0.41 -2.04 10.19
N LEU A 28 -0.34 -0.70 10.15
CA LEU A 28 0.23 0.01 9.01
C LEU A 28 1.68 -0.37 8.69
N SER A 29 2.49 -0.75 9.69
CA SER A 29 3.88 -1.14 9.43
C SER A 29 3.98 -2.49 8.72
N GLU A 30 3.15 -3.46 9.10
CA GLU A 30 3.06 -4.77 8.45
C GLU A 30 2.59 -4.60 7.00
N HIS A 31 1.51 -3.85 6.79
CA HIS A 31 0.98 -3.53 5.47
C HIS A 31 1.99 -2.82 4.57
N SER A 32 2.68 -1.80 5.09
CA SER A 32 3.68 -1.05 4.31
C SER A 32 4.87 -1.91 3.93
N PHE A 33 5.32 -2.81 4.82
CA PHE A 33 6.37 -3.78 4.49
C PHE A 33 5.92 -4.73 3.37
N GLU A 34 4.74 -5.33 3.49
CA GLU A 34 4.21 -6.23 2.46
C GLU A 34 3.99 -5.50 1.14
N SER A 35 3.41 -4.31 1.16
CA SER A 35 3.24 -3.45 -0.03
C SER A 35 4.59 -3.14 -0.70
N ALA A 36 5.65 -2.91 0.06
CA ALA A 36 6.99 -2.67 -0.50
C ALA A 36 7.54 -3.91 -1.22
N VAL A 37 7.40 -5.11 -0.62
CA VAL A 37 7.80 -6.37 -1.25
C VAL A 37 7.01 -6.62 -2.54
N LEU A 38 5.70 -6.38 -2.51
CA LEU A 38 4.82 -6.55 -3.67
C LEU A 38 5.11 -5.54 -4.79
N ALA A 39 5.37 -4.27 -4.45
CA ALA A 39 5.74 -3.26 -5.43
C ALA A 39 7.06 -3.60 -6.13
N HIS A 40 8.05 -4.08 -5.36
CA HIS A 40 9.29 -4.60 -5.92
C HIS A 40 9.02 -5.75 -6.89
N ALA A 41 8.26 -6.75 -6.47
CA ALA A 41 7.93 -7.92 -7.28
C ALA A 41 7.22 -7.53 -8.59
N LEU A 42 6.22 -6.64 -8.53
CA LEU A 42 5.54 -6.14 -9.72
C LEU A 42 6.47 -5.40 -10.67
N ALA A 43 7.40 -4.59 -10.15
CA ALA A 43 8.39 -3.90 -10.97
C ALA A 43 9.37 -4.87 -11.64
N VAL A 44 9.82 -5.91 -10.93
CA VAL A 44 10.64 -6.99 -11.50
C VAL A 44 9.85 -7.74 -12.58
N LEU A 45 8.61 -8.15 -12.33
CA LEU A 45 7.76 -8.81 -13.32
C LEU A 45 7.57 -7.95 -14.57
N ARG A 46 7.31 -6.64 -14.39
CA ARG A 46 7.20 -5.69 -15.52
C ARG A 46 8.46 -5.68 -16.36
N ASN A 47 9.65 -5.61 -15.72
CA ASN A 47 10.91 -5.54 -16.44
C ASN A 47 11.25 -6.84 -17.15
N GLU A 48 11.17 -7.98 -16.46
CA GLU A 48 11.63 -9.28 -16.97
C GLU A 48 10.66 -9.92 -17.98
N ARG A 49 9.35 -9.67 -17.84
CA ARG A 49 8.35 -10.37 -18.62
C ARG A 49 7.57 -9.49 -19.59
N PHE A 50 7.55 -8.17 -19.36
CA PHE A 50 6.72 -7.25 -20.15
C PHE A 50 7.50 -6.10 -20.76
N GLY A 51 8.85 -6.18 -20.77
CA GLY A 51 9.71 -5.22 -21.46
C GLY A 51 9.74 -3.82 -20.84
N GLY A 52 9.47 -3.72 -19.54
CA GLY A 52 9.60 -2.47 -18.80
C GLY A 52 11.05 -2.11 -18.48
N GLY A 53 11.27 -0.91 -17.90
CA GLY A 53 12.59 -0.41 -17.50
C GLY A 53 12.48 0.47 -16.26
N VAL A 54 11.68 0.04 -15.25
CA VAL A 54 11.46 0.78 -14.01
C VAL A 54 12.40 0.31 -12.90
N SER A 55 12.66 1.13 -11.86
CA SER A 55 13.46 0.72 -10.69
C SER A 55 12.61 -0.05 -9.68
N PRO A 56 12.87 -1.36 -9.45
CA PRO A 56 12.18 -2.13 -8.41
C PRO A 56 12.45 -1.59 -7.01
N GLU A 57 13.68 -1.15 -6.73
CA GLU A 57 14.07 -0.61 -5.44
C GLU A 57 13.32 0.69 -5.14
N ARG A 58 13.13 1.53 -6.16
CA ARG A 58 12.39 2.78 -6.01
C ARG A 58 10.90 2.53 -5.82
N ALA A 59 10.33 1.55 -6.52
CA ALA A 59 8.94 1.12 -6.33
C ALA A 59 8.70 0.64 -4.89
N ALA A 60 9.59 -0.21 -4.37
CA ALA A 60 9.54 -0.66 -2.99
C ALA A 60 9.61 0.49 -1.99
N LEU A 61 10.54 1.44 -2.21
CA LEU A 61 10.72 2.57 -1.32
C LEU A 61 9.49 3.48 -1.29
N LEU A 62 8.87 3.76 -2.44
CA LEU A 62 7.64 4.54 -2.52
C LEU A 62 6.49 3.82 -1.79
N ALA A 63 6.35 2.51 -2.00
CA ALA A 63 5.32 1.71 -1.33
C ALA A 63 5.54 1.61 0.18
N LEU A 64 6.78 1.59 0.67
CA LEU A 64 7.08 1.56 2.10
C LEU A 64 6.55 2.80 2.84
N PHE A 65 6.50 3.95 2.17
CA PHE A 65 6.10 5.23 2.78
C PHE A 65 4.69 5.68 2.39
N HIS A 66 3.97 4.95 1.53
CA HIS A 66 2.73 5.43 0.91
C HIS A 66 1.64 5.84 1.92
N ASP A 67 1.51 5.09 3.01
CA ASP A 67 0.53 5.33 4.08
C ASP A 67 1.14 6.06 5.31
N ALA A 68 2.36 6.61 5.20
CA ALA A 68 3.02 7.26 6.34
C ALA A 68 2.23 8.45 6.90
N THR A 69 1.44 9.13 6.08
CA THR A 69 0.56 10.24 6.51
C THR A 69 -0.55 9.80 7.44
N GLU A 70 -0.93 8.52 7.41
CA GLU A 70 -1.96 7.93 8.26
C GLU A 70 -1.58 7.86 9.75
N ILE A 71 -0.32 8.11 10.08
CA ILE A 71 0.11 8.35 11.47
C ILE A 71 -0.64 9.54 12.10
N ILE A 72 -1.12 10.47 11.28
CA ILE A 72 -1.83 11.68 11.72
C ILE A 72 -3.34 11.52 11.51
N THR A 73 -3.76 10.92 10.38
CA THR A 73 -5.17 10.80 10.01
C THR A 73 -5.84 9.54 10.57
N GLY A 74 -5.06 8.51 10.89
CA GLY A 74 -5.54 7.14 11.09
C GLY A 74 -5.84 6.46 9.75
N ASP A 75 -5.96 5.13 9.76
CA ASP A 75 -6.46 4.35 8.61
C ASP A 75 -7.95 4.62 8.44
N MET A 76 -8.32 5.28 7.35
CA MET A 76 -9.71 5.57 7.06
C MET A 76 -10.35 4.44 6.24
N PRO A 77 -11.43 3.82 6.75
CA PRO A 77 -12.12 2.76 6.01
C PRO A 77 -12.51 3.20 4.60
N THR A 78 -12.20 2.38 3.61
CA THR A 78 -12.47 2.63 2.19
C THR A 78 -13.90 3.08 1.89
N PRO A 79 -14.97 2.50 2.49
CA PRO A 79 -16.34 2.97 2.26
C PRO A 79 -16.58 4.41 2.72
N VAL A 80 -15.84 4.88 3.71
CA VAL A 80 -15.92 6.26 4.21
C VAL A 80 -15.11 7.19 3.31
N LYS A 81 -13.87 6.82 2.99
CA LYS A 81 -12.96 7.61 2.14
C LYS A 81 -13.56 7.92 0.76
N TYR A 82 -14.32 7.00 0.20
CA TYR A 82 -14.94 7.11 -1.14
C TYR A 82 -16.46 7.32 -1.13
N TYR A 83 -17.05 7.73 0.00
CA TYR A 83 -18.50 7.90 0.13
C TYR A 83 -19.08 8.90 -0.90
N ASN A 84 -18.39 10.03 -1.11
CA ASN A 84 -18.74 11.00 -2.17
C ASN A 84 -17.52 11.85 -2.56
N GLY A 85 -17.65 12.62 -3.67
CA GLY A 85 -16.57 13.46 -4.20
C GLY A 85 -16.13 14.57 -3.25
N ALA A 86 -17.04 15.12 -2.44
CA ALA A 86 -16.73 16.19 -1.48
C ALA A 86 -15.85 15.65 -0.34
N LEU A 87 -16.20 14.50 0.24
CA LEU A 87 -15.42 13.88 1.30
C LEU A 87 -14.05 13.45 0.80
N ARG A 88 -13.98 12.86 -0.40
CA ARG A 88 -12.71 12.48 -1.03
C ARG A 88 -11.78 13.69 -1.20
N LYS A 89 -12.31 14.83 -1.64
CA LYS A 89 -11.53 16.06 -1.79
C LYS A 89 -11.05 16.59 -0.45
N ALA A 90 -11.95 16.68 0.54
CA ALA A 90 -11.61 17.15 1.89
C ALA A 90 -10.53 16.24 2.53
N TYR A 91 -10.63 14.92 2.35
CA TYR A 91 -9.64 13.98 2.87
C TYR A 91 -8.27 14.16 2.20
N ALA A 92 -8.21 14.38 0.89
CA ALA A 92 -6.95 14.68 0.19
C ALA A 92 -6.28 15.97 0.71
N GLU A 93 -7.06 16.98 1.11
CA GLU A 93 -6.54 18.20 1.75
C GLU A 93 -5.96 17.89 3.14
N VAL A 94 -6.61 17.01 3.91
CA VAL A 94 -6.09 16.55 5.22
C VAL A 94 -4.80 15.74 5.05
N GLU A 95 -4.73 14.84 4.06
CA GLU A 95 -3.51 14.08 3.73
C GLU A 95 -2.34 15.03 3.36
N ALA A 96 -2.61 16.08 2.59
CA ALA A 96 -1.59 17.08 2.25
C ALA A 96 -1.07 17.81 3.49
N VAL A 97 -1.95 18.23 4.40
CA VAL A 97 -1.55 18.84 5.68
C VAL A 97 -0.77 17.87 6.54
N ALA A 98 -1.15 16.59 6.58
CA ALA A 98 -0.44 15.56 7.32
C ALA A 98 0.98 15.35 6.77
N ARG A 99 1.14 15.31 5.43
CA ARG A 99 2.45 15.25 4.77
C ARG A 99 3.33 16.44 5.18
N ASP A 100 2.82 17.66 5.06
CA ASP A 100 3.59 18.87 5.38
C ASP A 100 4.02 18.90 6.86
N ARG A 101 3.16 18.44 7.76
CA ARG A 101 3.48 18.29 9.18
C ARG A 101 4.56 17.25 9.43
N LEU A 102 4.56 16.13 8.71
CA LEU A 102 5.60 15.11 8.83
C LEU A 102 6.94 15.64 8.30
N LEU A 103 6.94 16.30 7.13
CA LEU A 103 8.14 16.90 6.55
C LEU A 103 8.76 17.93 7.48
N ALA A 104 7.96 18.77 8.14
CA ALA A 104 8.43 19.75 9.11
C ALA A 104 9.14 19.16 10.34
N LEU A 105 9.00 17.84 10.58
CA LEU A 105 9.73 17.13 11.63
C LEU A 105 11.16 16.73 11.22
N LEU A 106 11.55 16.96 9.97
CA LEU A 106 12.89 16.73 9.44
C LEU A 106 13.71 18.03 9.40
N PRO A 107 15.05 17.95 9.45
CA PRO A 107 15.91 19.05 9.03
C PRO A 107 15.57 19.50 7.59
N ALA A 108 15.74 20.78 7.30
CA ALA A 108 15.36 21.37 6.02
C ALA A 108 16.10 20.73 4.82
N ASP A 109 17.34 20.30 5.00
CA ASP A 109 18.18 19.65 3.99
C ASP A 109 17.68 18.23 3.64
N LEU A 110 16.94 17.55 4.53
CA LEU A 110 16.39 16.23 4.28
C LEU A 110 14.96 16.24 3.69
N GLN A 111 14.23 17.34 3.86
CA GLN A 111 12.84 17.43 3.39
C GLN A 111 12.66 17.11 1.90
N PRO A 112 13.52 17.61 0.97
CA PRO A 112 13.37 17.30 -0.46
C PRO A 112 13.55 15.82 -0.79
N VAL A 113 14.27 15.06 0.04
CA VAL A 113 14.48 13.61 -0.15
C VAL A 113 13.23 12.82 0.24
N TYR A 114 12.54 13.25 1.31
CA TYR A 114 11.38 12.53 1.84
C TYR A 114 10.04 12.98 1.24
N ASP A 115 9.95 14.18 0.67
CA ASP A 115 8.70 14.69 0.09
C ASP A 115 8.13 13.76 -1.02
N PRO A 116 8.91 13.28 -2.00
CA PRO A 116 8.42 12.32 -2.97
C PRO A 116 7.92 11.02 -2.35
N LEU A 117 8.53 10.56 -1.26
CA LEU A 117 8.13 9.33 -0.58
C LEU A 117 6.78 9.48 0.13
N LEU A 118 6.58 10.61 0.83
CA LEU A 118 5.33 10.91 1.54
C LEU A 118 4.17 11.33 0.63
N SER A 119 4.45 11.60 -0.63
CA SER A 119 3.45 11.94 -1.65
C SER A 119 3.18 10.79 -2.63
N GLU A 120 3.59 9.57 -2.31
CA GLU A 120 3.50 8.41 -3.20
C GLU A 120 4.17 8.65 -4.58
N GLY A 121 5.22 9.45 -4.63
CA GLY A 121 5.91 9.83 -5.88
C GLY A 121 5.25 10.98 -6.66
N ARG A 122 4.13 11.53 -6.21
CA ARG A 122 3.42 12.60 -6.94
C ARG A 122 4.22 13.89 -7.08
N THR A 123 5.05 14.21 -6.08
CA THR A 123 5.97 15.36 -6.11
C THR A 123 7.37 14.98 -6.58
N GLY A 124 7.58 13.71 -6.95
CA GLY A 124 8.85 13.16 -7.41
C GLY A 124 9.13 13.40 -8.89
N SER A 125 10.18 12.74 -9.36
CA SER A 125 10.59 12.74 -10.76
C SER A 125 9.54 12.07 -11.68
N PRO A 126 9.64 12.23 -13.01
CA PRO A 126 8.81 11.47 -13.95
C PRO A 126 8.92 9.96 -13.75
N GLU A 127 10.10 9.46 -13.37
CA GLU A 127 10.34 8.04 -13.05
C GLU A 127 9.54 7.63 -11.81
N ASP A 128 9.50 8.45 -10.75
CA ASP A 128 8.67 8.19 -9.57
C ASP A 128 7.18 8.17 -9.93
N GLN A 129 6.73 9.11 -10.75
CA GLN A 129 5.35 9.17 -11.21
C GLN A 129 4.94 7.96 -12.05
N ALA A 130 5.87 7.40 -12.84
CA ALA A 130 5.64 6.16 -13.61
C ALA A 130 5.46 4.93 -12.71
N LEU A 131 5.93 4.97 -11.45
CA LEU A 131 5.79 3.90 -10.47
C LEU A 131 4.46 3.95 -9.70
N ILE A 132 3.74 5.07 -9.71
CA ILE A 132 2.47 5.23 -8.97
C ILE A 132 1.46 4.08 -9.23
N PRO A 133 1.24 3.64 -10.49
CA PRO A 133 0.34 2.52 -10.74
C PRO A 133 0.76 1.21 -10.08
N LEU A 134 2.09 0.94 -9.99
CA LEU A 134 2.62 -0.25 -9.32
C LEU A 134 2.45 -0.18 -7.81
N VAL A 135 2.73 0.98 -7.20
CA VAL A 135 2.51 1.20 -5.76
C VAL A 135 1.04 0.98 -5.40
N LYS A 136 0.12 1.56 -6.17
CA LYS A 136 -1.34 1.35 -5.97
C LYS A 136 -1.78 -0.10 -6.19
N ALA A 137 -1.15 -0.82 -7.11
CA ALA A 137 -1.43 -2.23 -7.31
C ALA A 137 -0.92 -3.07 -6.14
N ALA A 138 0.27 -2.75 -5.61
CA ALA A 138 0.86 -3.42 -4.47
C ALA A 138 0.04 -3.23 -3.18
N ASP A 139 -0.44 -2.00 -2.90
CA ASP A 139 -1.37 -1.70 -1.82
C ASP A 139 -2.63 -2.59 -1.89
N LYS A 140 -3.26 -2.65 -3.09
CA LYS A 140 -4.45 -3.49 -3.31
C LYS A 140 -4.15 -4.98 -3.25
N LEU A 141 -2.96 -5.42 -3.66
CA LEU A 141 -2.53 -6.81 -3.54
C LEU A 141 -2.34 -7.21 -2.08
N SER A 142 -1.71 -6.36 -1.26
CA SER A 142 -1.60 -6.60 0.18
C SER A 142 -2.99 -6.70 0.83
N ALA A 143 -3.90 -5.79 0.51
CA ALA A 143 -5.29 -5.88 0.97
C ALA A 143 -6.00 -7.16 0.50
N LEU A 144 -5.73 -7.64 -0.72
CA LEU A 144 -6.27 -8.90 -1.23
C LEU A 144 -5.69 -10.11 -0.49
N ILE A 145 -4.38 -10.12 -0.24
CA ILE A 145 -3.69 -11.18 0.50
C ILE A 145 -4.29 -11.29 1.90
N LYS A 146 -4.47 -10.19 2.60
CA LYS A 146 -5.18 -10.14 3.90
C LYS A 146 -6.56 -10.80 3.82
N CYS A 147 -7.35 -10.50 2.79
CA CYS A 147 -8.66 -11.12 2.60
C CYS A 147 -8.56 -12.64 2.39
N VAL A 148 -7.59 -13.12 1.61
CA VAL A 148 -7.34 -14.54 1.35
C VAL A 148 -6.96 -15.27 2.64
N GLU A 149 -6.07 -14.70 3.45
CA GLU A 149 -5.64 -15.26 4.73
C GLU A 149 -6.79 -15.34 5.73
N GLU A 150 -7.59 -14.29 5.87
CA GLU A 150 -8.78 -14.28 6.75
C GLU A 150 -9.80 -15.35 6.33
N ARG A 151 -10.06 -15.48 5.03
CA ARG A 151 -10.94 -16.53 4.51
C ARG A 151 -10.41 -17.94 4.77
N ARG A 152 -9.11 -18.13 4.64
CA ARG A 152 -8.46 -19.41 4.97
C ARG A 152 -8.66 -19.78 6.44
N MET A 153 -8.70 -18.78 7.33
CA MET A 153 -9.01 -18.97 8.75
C MET A 153 -10.51 -19.15 9.03
N GLY A 154 -11.35 -19.25 7.98
CA GLY A 154 -12.81 -19.42 8.09
C GLY A 154 -13.59 -18.13 8.30
N ASN A 155 -12.96 -16.97 8.20
CA ASN A 155 -13.62 -15.68 8.39
C ASN A 155 -14.38 -15.28 7.11
N THR A 156 -15.71 -15.42 7.13
CA THR A 156 -16.58 -15.12 5.99
C THR A 156 -16.85 -13.62 5.80
N GLU A 157 -16.51 -12.78 6.78
CA GLU A 157 -16.71 -11.33 6.70
C GLU A 157 -15.92 -10.69 5.57
N PHE A 158 -14.75 -11.30 5.20
CA PHE A 158 -13.86 -10.81 4.14
C PHE A 158 -14.25 -11.23 2.71
N VAL A 159 -15.33 -12.01 2.51
CA VAL A 159 -15.73 -12.51 1.17
C VAL A 159 -16.01 -11.39 0.17
N GLN A 160 -16.75 -10.37 0.58
CA GLN A 160 -17.08 -9.25 -0.31
C GLN A 160 -15.89 -8.34 -0.55
N ALA A 161 -15.05 -8.11 0.47
CA ALA A 161 -13.82 -7.34 0.34
C ALA A 161 -12.85 -8.00 -0.64
N GLU A 162 -12.66 -9.32 -0.56
CA GLU A 162 -11.84 -10.08 -1.51
C GLU A 162 -12.33 -9.92 -2.95
N ALA A 163 -13.64 -10.09 -3.18
CA ALA A 163 -14.23 -9.95 -4.51
C ALA A 163 -14.02 -8.53 -5.08
N ALA A 164 -14.21 -7.50 -4.25
CA ALA A 164 -14.00 -6.11 -4.63
C ALA A 164 -12.52 -5.80 -4.96
N MET A 165 -11.58 -6.33 -4.16
CA MET A 165 -10.15 -6.16 -4.42
C MET A 165 -9.70 -6.86 -5.71
N ARG A 166 -10.17 -8.09 -5.95
CA ARG A 166 -9.90 -8.81 -7.21
C ARG A 166 -10.39 -8.04 -8.43
N GLU A 167 -11.61 -7.50 -8.37
CA GLU A 167 -12.18 -6.73 -9.46
C GLU A 167 -11.41 -5.41 -9.67
N SER A 168 -11.09 -4.70 -8.59
CA SER A 168 -10.30 -3.47 -8.66
C SER A 168 -8.92 -3.69 -9.29
N LEU A 169 -8.24 -4.80 -8.97
CA LEU A 169 -6.94 -5.17 -9.56
C LEU A 169 -7.06 -5.51 -11.05
N ARG A 170 -8.12 -6.24 -11.46
CA ARG A 170 -8.37 -6.52 -12.89
C ARG A 170 -8.58 -5.24 -13.69
N GLN A 171 -9.33 -4.28 -13.14
CA GLN A 171 -9.60 -2.99 -13.78
C GLN A 171 -8.36 -2.12 -13.98
N MET A 172 -7.28 -2.36 -13.24
CA MET A 172 -6.01 -1.67 -13.47
C MET A 172 -5.34 -2.06 -14.78
N ALA A 173 -5.72 -3.21 -15.36
CA ALA A 173 -5.23 -3.71 -16.65
C ALA A 173 -3.69 -3.77 -16.76
N LEU A 174 -3.01 -4.08 -15.66
CA LEU A 174 -1.56 -4.21 -15.59
C LEU A 174 -1.17 -5.69 -15.80
N PRO A 175 -0.37 -6.03 -16.83
CA PRO A 175 -0.03 -7.42 -17.14
C PRO A 175 0.77 -8.09 -16.00
N GLU A 176 1.65 -7.37 -15.32
CA GLU A 176 2.37 -7.88 -14.16
C GLU A 176 1.46 -8.20 -12.97
N VAL A 177 0.36 -7.48 -12.81
CA VAL A 177 -0.67 -7.79 -11.79
C VAL A 177 -1.41 -9.06 -12.18
N ALA A 178 -1.82 -9.22 -13.44
CA ALA A 178 -2.46 -10.43 -13.91
C ALA A 178 -1.55 -11.67 -13.74
N CYS A 179 -0.26 -11.51 -14.03
CA CYS A 179 0.76 -12.54 -13.80
C CYS A 179 0.85 -12.89 -12.30
N PHE A 180 0.95 -11.91 -11.41
CA PHE A 180 1.02 -12.15 -9.96
C PHE A 180 -0.24 -12.88 -9.45
N LEU A 181 -1.42 -12.46 -9.88
CA LEU A 181 -2.68 -13.09 -9.48
C LEU A 181 -2.80 -14.55 -9.92
N SER A 182 -2.21 -14.93 -11.07
CA SER A 182 -2.28 -16.29 -11.58
C SER A 182 -1.18 -17.22 -11.06
N GLU A 183 0.03 -16.72 -10.88
CA GLU A 183 1.19 -17.55 -10.60
C GLU A 183 1.60 -17.53 -9.10
N PHE A 184 1.42 -16.41 -8.39
CA PHE A 184 1.93 -16.25 -7.03
C PHE A 184 0.82 -16.21 -5.97
N LEU A 185 -0.31 -15.56 -6.24
CA LEU A 185 -1.39 -15.42 -5.27
C LEU A 185 -1.94 -16.77 -4.77
N PRO A 186 -2.06 -17.85 -5.57
CA PRO A 186 -2.56 -19.13 -5.09
C PRO A 186 -1.78 -19.70 -3.90
N SER A 187 -0.47 -19.41 -3.82
CA SER A 187 0.41 -19.87 -2.75
C SER A 187 0.01 -19.37 -1.36
N TYR A 188 -0.65 -18.21 -1.26
CA TYR A 188 -1.14 -17.67 0.01
C TYR A 188 -2.28 -18.47 0.63
N SER A 189 -2.89 -19.36 -0.15
CA SER A 189 -3.93 -20.28 0.34
C SER A 189 -3.37 -21.62 0.85
N LEU A 190 -2.07 -21.88 0.66
CA LEU A 190 -1.42 -23.13 1.01
C LEU A 190 -0.89 -23.10 2.45
N SER A 191 -0.79 -24.27 3.08
CA SER A 191 -0.05 -24.46 4.33
C SER A 191 1.46 -24.40 4.08
N LEU A 192 2.25 -24.31 5.15
CA LEU A 192 3.71 -24.31 5.04
C LEU A 192 4.22 -25.58 4.32
N ASP A 193 3.68 -26.75 4.67
CA ASP A 193 4.08 -28.03 4.08
C ASP A 193 3.68 -28.18 2.59
N GLU A 194 2.65 -27.45 2.15
CA GLU A 194 2.21 -27.43 0.74
C GLU A 194 3.01 -26.44 -0.13
N GLN A 195 3.83 -25.61 0.48
CA GLN A 195 4.70 -24.66 -0.22
C GLN A 195 6.10 -25.22 -0.52
N GLU A 196 6.43 -26.42 -0.02
CA GLU A 196 7.63 -27.18 -0.34
C GLU A 196 7.40 -28.02 -1.61
#